data_168797f40946539a1cb4f8361a0a767d
#
_entry.id   168797f40946539a1cb4f8361a0a767d
#
_cell.length_a   1.000
_cell.length_b   1.000
_cell.length_c   1.000
_cell.angle_alpha   90.00
_cell.angle_beta   90.00
_cell.angle_gamma   90.00
#
_symmetry.space_group_name_H-M   'P 1'
#
loop_
_entity.id
_entity.type
_entity.pdbx_description
1 polymer ?
#
loop_
_entity_poly.entity_id
_entity_poly.type
_entity_poly.pdbx_seq_one_letter_code
_entity_poly.pdbx_strand_id
1 'polypeptide(L)'
;MSGMRCPTCGFKNLLGSDVCDNCGSDLAGHDTPQSPTTFRGQLLGEHLDALGIAAPEIVDAGADVNDAIGRMHDKGIDCVLVTEDGRLVGIFTDRDAVVKVAGKPVAAGPIADLMTRDPVVLRHDETIAVAINKMAVGGFRHIPIVEDGRPTGVVTARDVFRHLVESLG
;
A
#
# COMPACT_ATOMS: atom_id res chain seq x y z
N MET A 1 31.80 1.64 -8.25
CA MET A 1 30.93 2.38 -9.20
C MET A 1 29.63 2.71 -8.48
N SER A 2 29.42 3.99 -8.21
CA SER A 2 28.18 4.47 -7.58
C SER A 2 27.06 4.44 -8.61
N GLY A 3 25.99 3.73 -8.31
CA GLY A 3 24.79 3.73 -9.14
C GLY A 3 23.61 4.21 -8.30
N MET A 4 22.63 4.84 -8.94
CA MET A 4 21.38 5.27 -8.31
C MET A 4 20.39 4.12 -8.27
N ARG A 5 19.76 3.87 -7.10
CA ARG A 5 18.69 2.87 -7.00
C ARG A 5 17.35 3.52 -7.37
N CYS A 6 16.62 2.88 -8.26
CA CYS A 6 15.26 3.31 -8.59
C CYS A 6 14.37 3.22 -7.33
N PRO A 7 13.68 4.31 -6.94
CA PRO A 7 12.78 4.29 -5.79
C PRO A 7 11.56 3.39 -6.00
N THR A 8 11.21 3.11 -7.24
CA THR A 8 10.02 2.32 -7.60
C THR A 8 10.28 0.81 -7.56
N CYS A 9 11.42 0.35 -8.10
CA CYS A 9 11.68 -1.09 -8.26
C CYS A 9 13.00 -1.57 -7.64
N GLY A 10 13.80 -0.66 -7.04
CA GLY A 10 15.08 -0.99 -6.43
C GLY A 10 16.21 -1.29 -7.43
N PHE A 11 15.95 -1.29 -8.74
CA PHE A 11 16.96 -1.56 -9.76
C PHE A 11 18.07 -0.51 -9.71
N LYS A 12 19.32 -0.95 -9.88
CA LYS A 12 20.48 -0.08 -9.84
C LYS A 12 20.75 0.47 -11.24
N ASN A 13 20.49 1.77 -11.43
CA ASN A 13 20.74 2.50 -12.67
C ASN A 13 22.10 3.21 -12.63
N LEU A 14 22.56 3.69 -13.77
CA LEU A 14 23.72 4.59 -13.85
C LEU A 14 23.36 5.95 -13.23
N LEU A 15 24.34 6.62 -12.64
CA LEU A 15 24.17 7.99 -12.19
C LEU A 15 23.87 8.89 -13.39
N GLY A 16 22.84 9.73 -13.26
CA GLY A 16 22.41 10.63 -14.35
C GLY A 16 21.42 10.00 -15.33
N SER A 17 20.91 8.78 -15.06
CA SER A 17 19.80 8.22 -15.85
C SER A 17 18.50 8.99 -15.54
N ASP A 18 17.84 9.50 -16.57
CA ASP A 18 16.54 10.18 -16.42
C ASP A 18 15.36 9.21 -16.26
N VAL A 19 15.54 7.97 -16.65
CA VAL A 19 14.51 6.92 -16.62
C VAL A 19 15.13 5.61 -16.13
N CYS A 20 14.37 4.87 -15.34
CA CYS A 20 14.81 3.55 -14.86
C CYS A 20 14.81 2.51 -16.00
N ASP A 21 15.96 1.88 -16.23
CA ASP A 21 16.12 0.87 -17.28
C ASP A 21 15.25 -0.39 -17.07
N ASN A 22 14.80 -0.62 -15.83
CA ASN A 22 13.99 -1.81 -15.51
C ASN A 22 12.49 -1.56 -15.52
N CYS A 23 12.01 -0.44 -14.97
CA CYS A 23 10.58 -0.19 -14.80
C CYS A 23 10.05 1.06 -15.52
N GLY A 24 10.92 1.82 -16.18
CA GLY A 24 10.55 3.03 -16.91
C GLY A 24 10.15 4.22 -16.02
N SER A 25 10.33 4.14 -14.70
CA SER A 25 10.05 5.27 -13.81
C SER A 25 11.00 6.42 -14.08
N ASP A 26 10.45 7.64 -14.02
CA ASP A 26 11.23 8.88 -14.09
C ASP A 26 12.20 8.96 -12.90
N LEU A 27 13.47 9.16 -13.20
CA LEU A 27 14.55 9.33 -12.24
C LEU A 27 15.14 10.75 -12.26
N ALA A 28 14.62 11.63 -13.14
CA ALA A 28 15.10 12.98 -13.27
C ALA A 28 15.02 13.72 -11.92
N GLY A 29 16.17 14.24 -11.50
CA GLY A 29 16.31 14.95 -10.23
C GLY A 29 16.49 14.08 -8.97
N HIS A 30 16.56 12.75 -9.09
CA HIS A 30 16.85 11.86 -7.95
C HIS A 30 18.34 11.80 -7.59
N ASP A 31 19.23 12.19 -8.47
CA ASP A 31 20.68 12.31 -8.21
C ASP A 31 21.09 13.65 -7.60
N THR A 32 20.16 14.60 -7.47
CA THR A 32 20.45 15.83 -6.72
C THR A 32 20.46 15.49 -5.23
N PRO A 33 21.56 15.75 -4.50
CA PRO A 33 21.56 15.55 -3.05
C PRO A 33 20.43 16.36 -2.42
N GLN A 34 19.41 15.67 -1.91
CA GLN A 34 18.32 16.33 -1.18
C GLN A 34 18.80 16.64 0.22
N SER A 35 18.67 17.89 0.63
CA SER A 35 18.95 18.22 2.04
C SER A 35 17.96 17.45 2.93
N PRO A 36 18.44 16.76 3.98
CA PRO A 36 17.54 16.07 4.91
C PRO A 36 16.60 17.03 5.67
N THR A 37 16.86 18.31 5.58
CA THR A 37 16.00 19.38 6.16
C THR A 37 14.90 19.84 5.23
N THR A 38 14.90 19.43 3.96
CA THR A 38 13.79 19.72 3.06
C THR A 38 12.67 18.69 3.28
N PHE A 39 11.41 19.11 3.19
CA PHE A 39 10.24 18.23 3.28
C PHE A 39 10.37 16.98 2.39
N ARG A 40 10.82 17.15 1.14
CA ARG A 40 11.06 16.03 0.22
C ARG A 40 12.19 15.11 0.72
N GLY A 41 13.27 15.69 1.27
CA GLY A 41 14.40 14.91 1.81
C GLY A 41 14.01 14.10 3.04
N GLN A 42 13.14 14.64 3.88
CA GLN A 42 12.60 13.93 5.04
C GLN A 42 11.76 12.74 4.59
N LEU A 43 10.77 12.95 3.70
CA LEU A 43 9.92 11.87 3.18
C LEU A 43 10.71 10.74 2.50
N LEU A 44 11.81 11.06 1.80
CA LEU A 44 12.65 10.05 1.14
C LEU A 44 13.38 9.13 2.13
N GLY A 45 13.62 9.62 3.35
CA GLY A 45 14.35 8.89 4.39
C GLY A 45 13.47 8.25 5.45
N GLU A 46 12.19 8.64 5.57
CA GLU A 46 11.31 8.14 6.61
C GLU A 46 10.75 6.76 6.28
N HIS A 47 10.83 5.85 7.27
CA HIS A 47 10.29 4.52 7.19
C HIS A 47 8.79 4.50 7.52
N LEU A 48 8.11 3.43 7.09
CA LEU A 48 6.67 3.25 7.27
C LEU A 48 6.23 3.29 8.74
N ASP A 49 7.11 2.95 9.67
CA ASP A 49 6.81 2.99 11.12
C ASP A 49 6.40 4.39 11.61
N ALA A 50 6.88 5.45 10.94
CA ALA A 50 6.50 6.83 11.27
C ALA A 50 5.00 7.12 11.03
N LEU A 51 4.31 6.30 10.26
CA LEU A 51 2.88 6.46 9.99
C LEU A 51 1.96 5.99 11.13
N GLY A 52 2.50 5.33 12.15
CA GLY A 52 1.70 4.77 13.24
C GLY A 52 0.68 3.73 12.76
N ILE A 53 1.15 2.78 11.95
CA ILE A 53 0.32 1.78 11.27
C ILE A 53 -0.38 0.88 12.29
N ALA A 54 -1.70 0.79 12.19
CA ALA A 54 -2.51 -0.10 13.00
C ALA A 54 -2.43 -1.56 12.52
N ALA A 55 -2.72 -2.49 13.42
CA ALA A 55 -2.89 -3.90 13.06
C ALA A 55 -4.02 -4.04 12.01
N PRO A 56 -3.83 -4.85 10.97
CA PRO A 56 -4.83 -5.02 9.93
C PRO A 56 -6.01 -5.85 10.42
N GLU A 57 -7.19 -5.58 9.90
CA GLU A 57 -8.32 -6.51 10.02
C GLU A 57 -8.14 -7.61 8.98
N ILE A 58 -8.15 -8.86 9.44
CA ILE A 58 -7.90 -10.04 8.61
C ILE A 58 -9.15 -10.91 8.59
N VAL A 59 -9.50 -11.41 7.41
CA VAL A 59 -10.57 -12.39 7.20
C VAL A 59 -10.04 -13.56 6.38
N ASP A 60 -10.63 -14.74 6.57
CA ASP A 60 -10.32 -15.92 5.76
C ASP A 60 -10.94 -15.78 4.36
N ALA A 61 -10.31 -16.36 3.35
CA ALA A 61 -10.77 -16.34 1.96
C ALA A 61 -12.17 -16.97 1.78
N GLY A 62 -12.53 -17.90 2.65
CA GLY A 62 -13.85 -18.54 2.68
C GLY A 62 -14.91 -17.76 3.46
N ALA A 63 -14.57 -16.65 4.13
CA ALA A 63 -15.52 -15.86 4.90
C ALA A 63 -16.61 -15.24 4.01
N ASP A 64 -17.82 -15.12 4.54
CA ASP A 64 -18.91 -14.46 3.81
C ASP A 64 -18.62 -12.95 3.64
N VAL A 65 -18.86 -12.45 2.45
CA VAL A 65 -18.60 -11.05 2.10
C VAL A 65 -19.42 -10.07 2.96
N ASN A 66 -20.65 -10.44 3.34
CA ASN A 66 -21.49 -9.58 4.17
C ASN A 66 -20.93 -9.46 5.59
N ASP A 67 -20.35 -10.53 6.13
CA ASP A 67 -19.67 -10.51 7.43
C ASP A 67 -18.45 -9.59 7.38
N ALA A 68 -17.70 -9.63 6.30
CA ALA A 68 -16.56 -8.73 6.09
C ALA A 68 -17.00 -7.26 6.00
N ILE A 69 -18.06 -6.96 5.25
CA ILE A 69 -18.64 -5.61 5.14
C ILE A 69 -19.14 -5.14 6.53
N GLY A 70 -19.83 -6.01 7.28
CA GLY A 70 -20.26 -5.72 8.64
C GLY A 70 -19.09 -5.33 9.55
N ARG A 71 -18.00 -6.10 9.53
CA ARG A 71 -16.78 -5.79 10.29
C ARG A 71 -16.15 -4.46 9.89
N MET A 72 -16.11 -4.15 8.58
CA MET A 72 -15.61 -2.86 8.09
C MET A 72 -16.44 -1.71 8.64
N HIS A 73 -17.77 -1.85 8.61
CA HIS A 73 -18.69 -0.85 9.13
C HIS A 73 -18.54 -0.64 10.65
N ASP A 74 -18.57 -1.73 11.42
CA ASP A 74 -18.54 -1.68 12.88
C ASP A 74 -17.23 -1.13 13.43
N LYS A 75 -16.12 -1.38 12.73
CA LYS A 75 -14.78 -0.89 13.09
C LYS A 75 -14.43 0.45 12.44
N GLY A 76 -15.25 0.96 11.54
CA GLY A 76 -14.98 2.21 10.81
C GLY A 76 -13.70 2.13 9.96
N ILE A 77 -13.44 0.97 9.34
CA ILE A 77 -12.28 0.73 8.49
C ILE A 77 -12.68 0.58 7.03
N ASP A 78 -11.79 0.94 6.14
CA ASP A 78 -12.05 1.02 4.70
C ASP A 78 -11.60 -0.23 3.93
N CYS A 79 -10.96 -1.20 4.59
CA CYS A 79 -10.54 -2.44 3.96
C CYS A 79 -10.34 -3.58 4.96
N VAL A 80 -10.37 -4.81 4.46
CA VAL A 80 -9.94 -6.02 5.15
C VAL A 80 -8.91 -6.74 4.28
N LEU A 81 -7.94 -7.38 4.92
CA LEU A 81 -6.97 -8.24 4.26
C LEU A 81 -7.47 -9.68 4.26
N VAL A 82 -7.40 -10.32 3.11
CA VAL A 82 -7.90 -11.69 2.94
C VAL A 82 -6.73 -12.65 2.94
N THR A 83 -6.82 -13.66 3.79
CA THR A 83 -5.77 -14.68 3.94
C THR A 83 -6.29 -16.08 3.66
N GLU A 84 -5.37 -16.94 3.24
CA GLU A 84 -5.54 -18.39 3.17
C GLU A 84 -4.33 -19.02 3.84
N ASP A 85 -4.56 -19.90 4.80
CA ASP A 85 -3.51 -20.50 5.66
C ASP A 85 -2.57 -19.44 6.29
N GLY A 86 -3.12 -18.26 6.63
CA GLY A 86 -2.40 -17.15 7.24
C GLY A 86 -1.54 -16.34 6.26
N ARG A 87 -1.56 -16.65 4.97
CA ARG A 87 -0.85 -15.91 3.93
C ARG A 87 -1.81 -14.96 3.21
N LEU A 88 -1.32 -13.77 2.89
CA LEU A 88 -2.11 -12.78 2.14
C LEU A 88 -2.40 -13.30 0.73
N VAL A 89 -3.69 -13.36 0.37
CA VAL A 89 -4.16 -13.74 -0.97
C VAL A 89 -4.96 -12.64 -1.65
N GLY A 90 -5.44 -11.66 -0.89
CA GLY A 90 -6.22 -10.57 -1.45
C GLY A 90 -6.49 -9.43 -0.50
N ILE A 91 -7.12 -8.40 -1.02
CA ILE A 91 -7.66 -7.26 -0.29
C ILE A 91 -9.09 -6.99 -0.75
N PHE A 92 -9.97 -6.63 0.17
CA PHE A 92 -11.32 -6.17 -0.12
C PHE A 92 -11.53 -4.79 0.53
N THR A 93 -12.00 -3.85 -0.27
CA THR A 93 -12.11 -2.44 0.12
C THR A 93 -13.56 -1.94 0.07
N ASP A 94 -13.81 -0.78 0.65
CA ASP A 94 -15.07 -0.03 0.52
C ASP A 94 -15.51 0.15 -0.94
N ARG A 95 -14.54 0.42 -1.82
CA ARG A 95 -14.79 0.52 -3.27
C ARG A 95 -15.25 -0.81 -3.86
N ASP A 96 -14.64 -1.93 -3.46
CA ASP A 96 -15.07 -3.26 -3.91
C ASP A 96 -16.51 -3.54 -3.44
N ALA A 97 -16.84 -3.19 -2.21
CA ALA A 97 -18.20 -3.32 -1.69
C ALA A 97 -19.20 -2.53 -2.53
N VAL A 98 -18.91 -1.27 -2.85
CA VAL A 98 -19.79 -0.42 -3.66
C VAL A 98 -19.90 -0.93 -5.11
N VAL A 99 -18.79 -1.29 -5.75
CA VAL A 99 -18.77 -1.63 -7.18
C VAL A 99 -19.25 -3.05 -7.43
N LYS A 100 -18.88 -3.99 -6.56
CA LYS A 100 -19.11 -5.42 -6.80
C LYS A 100 -20.34 -5.98 -6.07
N VAL A 101 -20.75 -5.35 -4.96
CA VAL A 101 -21.85 -5.84 -4.11
C VAL A 101 -23.10 -4.94 -4.21
N ALA A 102 -22.95 -3.61 -4.12
CA ALA A 102 -24.09 -2.70 -4.16
C ALA A 102 -24.85 -2.78 -5.49
N GLY A 103 -26.17 -2.87 -5.40
CA GLY A 103 -27.05 -2.94 -6.57
C GLY A 103 -27.16 -4.32 -7.22
N LYS A 104 -26.53 -5.35 -6.65
CA LYS A 104 -26.77 -6.74 -7.03
C LYS A 104 -27.69 -7.41 -6.01
N PRO A 105 -28.55 -8.38 -6.41
CA PRO A 105 -29.23 -9.23 -5.45
C PRO A 105 -28.13 -9.83 -4.56
N VAL A 106 -28.31 -9.71 -3.24
CA VAL A 106 -27.30 -9.99 -2.20
C VAL A 106 -26.45 -11.19 -2.59
N ALA A 107 -25.23 -10.95 -2.98
CA ALA A 107 -24.27 -12.00 -3.23
C ALA A 107 -23.77 -12.51 -1.86
N ALA A 108 -24.51 -13.45 -1.27
CA ALA A 108 -23.96 -14.30 -0.23
C ALA A 108 -22.90 -15.18 -0.90
N GLY A 109 -21.67 -15.13 -0.42
CA GLY A 109 -20.62 -15.95 -0.97
C GLY A 109 -19.26 -15.62 -0.39
N PRO A 110 -18.25 -16.44 -0.68
CA PRO A 110 -16.91 -16.23 -0.15
C PRO A 110 -16.30 -14.93 -0.67
N ILE A 111 -15.64 -14.21 0.23
CA ILE A 111 -14.95 -12.96 -0.12
C ILE A 111 -13.89 -13.16 -1.21
N ALA A 112 -13.35 -14.37 -1.31
CA ALA A 112 -12.40 -14.75 -2.36
C ALA A 112 -12.89 -14.50 -3.79
N ASP A 113 -14.21 -14.49 -4.01
CA ASP A 113 -14.80 -14.26 -5.34
C ASP A 113 -14.90 -12.77 -5.69
N LEU A 114 -14.83 -11.90 -4.68
CA LEU A 114 -15.05 -10.47 -4.83
C LEU A 114 -13.82 -9.62 -4.47
N MET A 115 -12.82 -10.20 -3.78
CA MET A 115 -11.60 -9.50 -3.42
C MET A 115 -10.76 -9.11 -4.65
N THR A 116 -9.84 -8.18 -4.48
CA THR A 116 -8.73 -7.96 -5.39
C THR A 116 -7.63 -8.93 -5.03
N ARG A 117 -7.29 -9.84 -5.95
CA ARG A 117 -6.26 -10.87 -5.75
C ARG A 117 -4.87 -10.28 -5.95
N ASP A 118 -3.88 -10.89 -5.30
CA ASP A 118 -2.46 -10.54 -5.44
C ASP A 118 -2.21 -9.03 -5.36
N PRO A 119 -2.65 -8.35 -4.28
CA PRO A 119 -2.49 -6.92 -4.16
C PRO A 119 -1.00 -6.54 -4.14
N VAL A 120 -0.69 -5.34 -4.63
CA VAL A 120 0.64 -4.76 -4.40
C VAL A 120 0.86 -4.63 -2.91
N VAL A 121 2.04 -5.02 -2.46
CA VAL A 121 2.41 -5.05 -1.05
C VAL A 121 3.61 -4.16 -0.75
N LEU A 122 3.78 -3.82 0.52
CA LEU A 122 4.96 -3.17 1.09
C LEU A 122 5.66 -4.13 2.04
N ARG A 123 6.94 -3.90 2.23
CA ARG A 123 7.75 -4.51 3.29
C ARG A 123 7.95 -3.51 4.41
N HIS A 124 8.19 -3.98 5.61
CA HIS A 124 8.41 -3.12 6.78
C HIS A 124 9.60 -2.15 6.63
N ASP A 125 10.62 -2.57 5.89
CA ASP A 125 11.85 -1.81 5.67
C ASP A 125 11.75 -0.78 4.52
N GLU A 126 10.60 -0.67 3.86
CA GLU A 126 10.38 0.33 2.82
C GLU A 126 10.03 1.71 3.41
N THR A 127 10.19 2.75 2.59
CA THR A 127 9.95 4.13 3.00
C THR A 127 8.55 4.62 2.65
N ILE A 128 8.13 5.71 3.28
CA ILE A 128 6.88 6.41 2.95
C ILE A 128 6.87 6.83 1.48
N ALA A 129 8.00 7.27 0.94
CA ALA A 129 8.12 7.65 -0.46
C ALA A 129 7.80 6.48 -1.41
N VAL A 130 8.21 5.27 -1.07
CA VAL A 130 7.86 4.06 -1.85
C VAL A 130 6.36 3.79 -1.79
N ALA A 131 5.73 3.94 -0.63
CA ALA A 131 4.29 3.78 -0.49
C ALA A 131 3.53 4.81 -1.34
N ILE A 132 3.92 6.08 -1.28
CA ILE A 132 3.32 7.17 -2.10
C ILE A 132 3.45 6.85 -3.59
N ASN A 133 4.63 6.42 -4.03
CA ASN A 133 4.87 6.09 -5.44
C ASN A 133 4.00 4.92 -5.89
N LYS A 134 3.95 3.83 -5.12
CA LYS A 134 3.09 2.67 -5.42
C LYS A 134 1.61 3.07 -5.52
N MET A 135 1.12 3.94 -4.63
CA MET A 135 -0.25 4.47 -4.66
C MET A 135 -0.50 5.32 -5.91
N ALA A 136 0.42 6.22 -6.25
CA ALA A 136 0.29 7.13 -7.39
C ALA A 136 0.27 6.37 -8.72
N VAL A 137 1.17 5.41 -8.90
CA VAL A 137 1.27 4.60 -10.12
C VAL A 137 0.11 3.61 -10.23
N GLY A 138 -0.26 2.95 -9.13
CA GLY A 138 -1.28 1.90 -9.12
C GLY A 138 -2.72 2.41 -8.99
N GLY A 139 -2.93 3.66 -8.59
CA GLY A 139 -4.26 4.25 -8.40
C GLY A 139 -5.04 3.64 -7.23
N PHE A 140 -4.38 2.96 -6.30
CA PHE A 140 -4.99 2.39 -5.10
C PHE A 140 -4.62 3.20 -3.84
N ARG A 141 -5.46 3.10 -2.82
CA ARG A 141 -5.34 3.88 -1.58
C ARG A 141 -4.97 3.05 -0.35
N HIS A 142 -4.85 1.75 -0.52
CA HIS A 142 -4.55 0.80 0.54
C HIS A 142 -3.46 -0.16 0.04
N ILE A 143 -2.40 -0.32 0.81
CA ILE A 143 -1.32 -1.24 0.49
C ILE A 143 -1.01 -2.09 1.73
N PRO A 144 -1.20 -3.41 1.66
CA PRO A 144 -0.82 -4.31 2.73
C PRO A 144 0.70 -4.29 2.97
N ILE A 145 1.10 -4.36 4.24
CA ILE A 145 2.48 -4.68 4.62
C ILE A 145 2.54 -6.17 4.91
N VAL A 146 3.55 -6.83 4.37
CA VAL A 146 3.75 -8.26 4.56
C VAL A 146 5.16 -8.58 5.05
N GLU A 147 5.23 -9.63 5.88
CA GLU A 147 6.46 -10.27 6.31
C GLU A 147 6.30 -11.78 6.11
N ASP A 148 7.21 -12.40 5.37
CA ASP A 148 7.13 -13.83 4.99
C ASP A 148 5.78 -14.27 4.41
N GLY A 149 5.12 -13.36 3.66
CA GLY A 149 3.81 -13.58 3.05
C GLY A 149 2.63 -13.41 3.98
N ARG A 150 2.85 -13.06 5.25
CA ARG A 150 1.80 -12.80 6.25
C ARG A 150 1.55 -11.30 6.37
N PRO A 151 0.29 -10.87 6.40
CA PRO A 151 -0.03 -9.45 6.57
C PRO A 151 0.27 -8.99 8.00
N THR A 152 1.02 -7.92 8.14
CA THR A 152 1.40 -7.32 9.43
C THR A 152 0.85 -5.91 9.62
N GLY A 153 0.38 -5.26 8.55
CA GLY A 153 -0.19 -3.93 8.59
C GLY A 153 -0.87 -3.57 7.27
N VAL A 154 -1.44 -2.39 7.22
CA VAL A 154 -1.93 -1.77 6.00
C VAL A 154 -1.61 -0.28 6.03
N VAL A 155 -1.01 0.23 4.97
CA VAL A 155 -0.78 1.67 4.76
C VAL A 155 -1.92 2.22 3.93
N THR A 156 -2.54 3.27 4.40
CA THR A 156 -3.61 3.96 3.67
C THR A 156 -3.15 5.34 3.19
N ALA A 157 -3.78 5.83 2.12
CA ALA A 157 -3.55 7.21 1.67
C ALA A 157 -3.92 8.25 2.77
N ARG A 158 -4.84 7.91 3.66
CA ARG A 158 -5.22 8.74 4.81
C ARG A 158 -4.09 8.82 5.83
N ASP A 159 -3.38 7.72 6.11
CA ASP A 159 -2.24 7.70 7.03
C ASP A 159 -1.11 8.56 6.50
N VAL A 160 -0.81 8.40 5.21
CA VAL A 160 0.18 9.24 4.53
C VAL A 160 -0.21 10.72 4.59
N PHE A 161 -1.46 11.05 4.27
CA PHE A 161 -1.95 12.44 4.31
C PHE A 161 -1.86 13.03 5.71
N ARG A 162 -2.27 12.30 6.75
CA ARG A 162 -2.16 12.75 8.15
C ARG A 162 -0.71 13.04 8.50
N HIS A 163 0.21 12.15 8.18
CA HIS A 163 1.64 12.34 8.44
C HIS A 163 2.21 13.56 7.71
N LEU A 164 1.81 13.79 6.45
CA LEU A 164 2.20 14.99 5.70
C LEU A 164 1.74 16.28 6.39
N VAL A 165 0.50 16.33 6.87
CA VAL A 165 -0.04 17.50 7.58
C VAL A 165 0.71 17.76 8.88
N GLU A 166 1.00 16.73 9.66
CA GLU A 166 1.75 16.82 10.90
C GLU A 166 3.21 17.29 10.68
N SER A 167 3.79 16.90 9.54
CA SER A 167 5.16 17.29 9.17
C SER A 167 5.26 18.73 8.62
N LEU A 168 4.15 19.32 8.18
CA LEU A 168 4.08 20.68 7.67
C LEU A 168 3.78 21.73 8.78
N GLY A 169 3.30 21.30 9.92
CA GLY A 169 2.95 22.15 11.07
C GLY A 169 4.11 22.41 11.98
#